data_55a517c2d8d121fe554985baf667e5b0
#
_entry.id   55a517c2d8d121fe554985baf667e5b0
#
_cell.length_a   1.000
_cell.length_b   1.000
_cell.length_c   1.000
_cell.angle_alpha   90.00
_cell.angle_beta   90.00
_cell.angle_gamma   90.00
#
_symmetry.space_group_name_H-M   'P 1'
#
loop_
_entity.id
_entity.type
_entity.pdbx_description
1 polymer ?
#
loop_
_entity_poly.entity_id
_entity_poly.type
_entity_poly.pdbx_seq_one_letter_code
_entity_poly.pdbx_strand_id
1 'polypeptide(L)'
;MLAEFKRGEKEIPEEVRAEMMLIVGNSQRQLAHTKEADAIYKQIIAKYPDREETKDAQYQRLINFYNSNTPTLLAEVEEYLKSNPTPERADQAKLLKAEHSYKEQKFADAAPIYAELRASHLSPKLRAESAYKLGWCFVQLKDGPQVIEAFSYFVQGFPDSQQLPAVLTQRALAYQESKAYDAAVQDLNTLLAKFPAAKEREAALQQKALILGQQDNSKGMSDAFRQLLKEFPKSPVAAQANYYIGKVAFEAKDYKGALAPLEAARQLNKEQYYNLATLRIVSAFFYLKDRPALTKEVDGFLAATPGAKVPAEILEWLGVEYYNEKNYTAAEKYFSLLGQSDSLGNVKPDFWFYLADTETKLKNFAQAEIAYEKYLQVATDPAAKAKTLLALGATKIAAHKPDDAQRIAEEIMTLQPEGRVNAEARLLAGDVQLERQHFDEAGKAFMGVALLYDDPAITPRALQKAALAYQKAGKIEEADRVTKQLRDKYPDYAGG
;
A
#
# COMPACT_ATOMS: atom_id res chain seq x y z
N MET A 1 -39.16 48.29 -31.06
CA MET A 1 -39.67 48.61 -29.69
C MET A 1 -39.12 49.92 -29.14
N LEU A 2 -37.77 50.10 -28.89
CA LEU A 2 -37.22 51.35 -28.33
C LEU A 2 -37.49 52.57 -29.24
N ALA A 3 -37.31 52.44 -30.56
CA ALA A 3 -37.58 53.49 -31.55
C ALA A 3 -39.06 53.82 -31.65
N GLU A 4 -39.92 52.82 -31.57
CA GLU A 4 -41.38 52.99 -31.58
C GLU A 4 -41.89 53.64 -30.29
N PHE A 5 -41.33 53.17 -29.13
CA PHE A 5 -41.62 53.82 -27.85
C PHE A 5 -41.23 55.31 -27.85
N LYS A 6 -40.03 55.65 -28.34
CA LYS A 6 -39.57 57.00 -28.45
C LYS A 6 -40.46 57.88 -29.39
N ARG A 7 -41.05 57.33 -30.43
CA ARG A 7 -42.00 58.06 -31.33
C ARG A 7 -43.34 58.23 -30.68
N GLY A 8 -43.85 57.29 -29.92
CA GLY A 8 -45.15 57.33 -29.27
C GLY A 8 -45.13 57.92 -27.83
N GLU A 9 -43.95 58.22 -27.25
CA GLU A 9 -43.80 58.58 -25.85
C GLU A 9 -44.68 59.72 -25.43
N LYS A 10 -44.92 60.68 -26.36
CA LYS A 10 -45.80 61.89 -26.09
C LYS A 10 -47.29 61.51 -26.09
N GLU A 11 -47.68 60.42 -26.70
CA GLU A 11 -49.07 59.95 -26.80
C GLU A 11 -49.46 59.04 -25.64
N ILE A 12 -48.43 58.54 -24.85
CA ILE A 12 -48.66 57.73 -23.66
C ILE A 12 -49.14 58.63 -22.51
N PRO A 13 -50.26 58.27 -21.83
CA PRO A 13 -50.71 58.98 -20.63
C PRO A 13 -49.62 58.96 -19.57
N GLU A 14 -49.48 60.16 -18.86
CA GLU A 14 -48.41 60.34 -17.85
C GLU A 14 -48.47 59.26 -16.75
N GLU A 15 -49.73 58.81 -16.42
CA GLU A 15 -49.95 57.82 -15.35
C GLU A 15 -49.29 56.47 -15.62
N VAL A 16 -49.23 56.03 -16.89
CA VAL A 16 -48.65 54.66 -17.27
C VAL A 16 -47.28 54.77 -17.92
N ARG A 17 -46.73 55.96 -18.08
CA ARG A 17 -45.46 56.16 -18.80
C ARG A 17 -44.28 55.53 -18.09
N ALA A 18 -44.22 55.68 -16.76
CA ALA A 18 -43.16 55.00 -15.96
C ALA A 18 -43.20 53.47 -16.09
N GLU A 19 -44.38 52.88 -16.07
CA GLU A 19 -44.59 51.46 -16.25
C GLU A 19 -44.13 51.00 -17.64
N MET A 20 -44.56 51.71 -18.70
CA MET A 20 -44.13 51.40 -20.06
C MET A 20 -42.61 51.54 -20.25
N MET A 21 -42.00 52.57 -19.65
CA MET A 21 -40.54 52.74 -19.65
C MET A 21 -39.86 51.56 -18.94
N LEU A 22 -40.39 51.09 -17.81
CA LEU A 22 -39.86 49.94 -17.08
C LEU A 22 -39.90 48.66 -17.92
N ILE A 23 -41.01 48.41 -18.61
CA ILE A 23 -41.15 47.27 -19.55
C ILE A 23 -40.07 47.33 -20.65
N VAL A 24 -39.89 48.54 -21.25
CA VAL A 24 -38.87 48.73 -22.31
C VAL A 24 -37.46 48.51 -21.74
N GLY A 25 -37.16 49.07 -20.55
CA GLY A 25 -35.89 48.87 -19.87
C GLY A 25 -35.59 47.40 -19.60
N ASN A 26 -36.59 46.68 -19.07
CA ASN A 26 -36.48 45.24 -18.82
C ASN A 26 -36.26 44.42 -20.12
N SER A 27 -36.95 44.82 -21.20
CA SER A 27 -36.75 44.20 -22.51
C SER A 27 -35.33 44.42 -23.05
N GLN A 28 -34.79 45.66 -22.92
CA GLN A 28 -33.41 45.95 -23.31
C GLN A 28 -32.41 45.12 -22.47
N ARG A 29 -32.64 45.00 -21.17
CA ARG A 29 -31.81 44.17 -20.28
C ARG A 29 -31.84 42.69 -20.70
N GLN A 30 -33.02 42.15 -21.02
CA GLN A 30 -33.14 40.74 -21.48
C GLN A 30 -32.43 40.50 -22.82
N LEU A 31 -32.36 41.53 -23.67
CA LEU A 31 -31.59 41.50 -24.92
C LEU A 31 -30.08 41.78 -24.73
N ALA A 32 -29.64 41.89 -23.49
CA ALA A 32 -28.26 42.23 -23.11
C ALA A 32 -27.78 43.62 -23.64
N HIS A 33 -28.71 44.54 -23.94
CA HIS A 33 -28.43 45.91 -24.31
C HIS A 33 -28.26 46.75 -23.03
N THR A 34 -27.14 46.50 -22.32
CA THR A 34 -26.90 47.00 -20.96
C THR A 34 -26.94 48.50 -20.86
N LYS A 35 -26.33 49.23 -21.81
CA LYS A 35 -26.25 50.71 -21.79
C LYS A 35 -27.62 51.34 -22.02
N GLU A 36 -28.39 50.81 -22.93
CA GLU A 36 -29.74 51.25 -23.24
C GLU A 36 -30.69 51.00 -22.07
N ALA A 37 -30.59 49.84 -21.44
CA ALA A 37 -31.36 49.51 -20.24
C ALA A 37 -31.02 50.49 -19.10
N ASP A 38 -29.73 50.68 -18.80
CA ASP A 38 -29.28 51.60 -17.75
C ASP A 38 -29.78 53.05 -17.98
N ALA A 39 -29.72 53.55 -19.22
CA ALA A 39 -30.20 54.85 -19.58
C ALA A 39 -31.72 55.02 -19.30
N ILE A 40 -32.52 53.97 -19.62
CA ILE A 40 -33.95 53.97 -19.38
C ILE A 40 -34.24 53.94 -17.87
N TYR A 41 -33.57 53.07 -17.10
CA TYR A 41 -33.77 53.03 -15.66
C TYR A 41 -33.41 54.37 -14.99
N LYS A 42 -32.30 55.02 -15.39
CA LYS A 42 -31.94 56.35 -14.92
C LYS A 42 -32.98 57.39 -15.23
N GLN A 43 -33.59 57.36 -16.41
CA GLN A 43 -34.68 58.27 -16.77
C GLN A 43 -35.92 58.12 -15.87
N ILE A 44 -36.30 56.85 -15.57
CA ILE A 44 -37.41 56.55 -14.65
C ILE A 44 -37.11 57.17 -13.28
N ILE A 45 -35.90 56.82 -12.71
CA ILE A 45 -35.49 57.29 -11.39
C ILE A 45 -35.52 58.86 -11.29
N ALA A 46 -35.04 59.48 -12.34
CA ALA A 46 -34.99 61.01 -12.34
C ALA A 46 -36.33 61.63 -12.56
N LYS A 47 -37.19 61.05 -13.41
CA LYS A 47 -38.48 61.69 -13.76
C LYS A 47 -39.63 61.37 -12.80
N TYR A 48 -39.59 60.23 -12.15
CA TYR A 48 -40.70 59.68 -11.37
C TYR A 48 -40.27 59.22 -9.96
N PRO A 49 -39.58 60.06 -9.14
CA PRO A 49 -38.88 59.64 -7.92
C PRO A 49 -39.82 58.99 -6.88
N ASP A 50 -41.09 59.35 -6.84
CA ASP A 50 -42.05 58.90 -5.82
C ASP A 50 -42.91 57.71 -6.25
N ARG A 51 -42.67 57.13 -7.43
CA ARG A 51 -43.44 56.03 -7.93
C ARG A 51 -42.85 54.69 -7.57
N GLU A 52 -43.71 53.64 -7.47
CA GLU A 52 -43.27 52.25 -7.24
C GLU A 52 -42.38 51.72 -8.38
N GLU A 53 -42.63 52.14 -9.63
CA GLU A 53 -41.80 51.80 -10.80
C GLU A 53 -40.36 52.28 -10.65
N THR A 54 -40.12 53.34 -9.87
CA THR A 54 -38.77 53.82 -9.57
C THR A 54 -38.01 52.86 -8.66
N LYS A 55 -38.68 52.32 -7.65
CA LYS A 55 -38.07 51.29 -6.78
C LYS A 55 -37.72 50.02 -7.58
N ASP A 56 -38.62 49.64 -8.49
CA ASP A 56 -38.36 48.53 -9.41
C ASP A 56 -37.22 48.83 -10.39
N ALA A 57 -37.20 50.04 -11.00
CA ALA A 57 -36.13 50.45 -11.90
C ALA A 57 -34.74 50.45 -11.21
N GLN A 58 -34.67 50.94 -9.96
CA GLN A 58 -33.44 50.88 -9.17
C GLN A 58 -32.95 49.46 -9.00
N TYR A 59 -33.82 48.50 -8.64
CA TYR A 59 -33.45 47.14 -8.48
C TYR A 59 -33.09 46.44 -9.81
N GLN A 60 -33.88 46.66 -10.87
CA GLN A 60 -33.60 46.11 -12.21
C GLN A 60 -32.25 46.63 -12.77
N ARG A 61 -31.85 47.83 -12.39
CA ARG A 61 -30.55 48.40 -12.73
C ARG A 61 -29.42 47.59 -12.08
N LEU A 62 -29.56 47.14 -10.82
CA LEU A 62 -28.59 46.25 -10.17
C LEU A 62 -28.49 44.89 -10.90
N ILE A 63 -29.61 44.30 -11.27
CA ILE A 63 -29.63 43.05 -12.07
C ILE A 63 -28.91 43.27 -13.42
N ASN A 64 -29.14 44.43 -14.07
CA ASN A 64 -28.47 44.76 -15.32
C ASN A 64 -26.95 44.81 -15.18
N PHE A 65 -26.44 45.41 -14.10
CA PHE A 65 -25.01 45.48 -13.78
C PHE A 65 -24.41 44.12 -13.39
N TYR A 66 -25.16 43.32 -12.65
CA TYR A 66 -24.78 41.97 -12.32
C TYR A 66 -24.62 41.11 -13.59
N ASN A 67 -25.62 41.12 -14.48
CA ASN A 67 -25.60 40.33 -15.71
C ASN A 67 -24.47 40.71 -16.68
N SER A 68 -24.10 42.02 -16.71
CA SER A 68 -23.04 42.57 -17.53
C SER A 68 -21.67 42.56 -16.86
N ASN A 69 -21.57 42.04 -15.64
CA ASN A 69 -20.35 42.00 -14.83
C ASN A 69 -19.71 43.40 -14.70
N THR A 70 -20.55 44.44 -14.47
CA THR A 70 -20.10 45.83 -14.41
C THR A 70 -19.26 46.05 -13.13
N PRO A 71 -18.05 46.63 -13.21
CA PRO A 71 -17.18 46.83 -12.04
C PRO A 71 -17.77 47.69 -10.91
N THR A 72 -18.74 48.53 -11.23
CA THR A 72 -19.39 49.45 -10.26
C THR A 72 -20.53 48.78 -9.49
N LEU A 73 -20.89 47.52 -9.78
CA LEU A 73 -22.02 46.84 -9.17
C LEU A 73 -22.02 46.94 -7.62
N LEU A 74 -20.87 46.70 -6.98
CA LEU A 74 -20.77 46.72 -5.52
C LEU A 74 -21.10 48.09 -4.94
N ALA A 75 -20.60 49.15 -5.54
CA ALA A 75 -20.91 50.55 -5.13
C ALA A 75 -22.40 50.88 -5.33
N GLU A 76 -22.99 50.45 -6.44
CA GLU A 76 -24.41 50.68 -6.74
C GLU A 76 -25.32 49.88 -5.78
N VAL A 77 -24.92 48.67 -5.35
CA VAL A 77 -25.67 47.93 -4.32
C VAL A 77 -25.62 48.66 -2.98
N GLU A 78 -24.44 49.17 -2.57
CA GLU A 78 -24.32 49.93 -1.32
C GLU A 78 -25.19 51.19 -1.33
N GLU A 79 -25.23 51.90 -2.46
CA GLU A 79 -26.08 53.11 -2.61
C GLU A 79 -27.57 52.73 -2.60
N TYR A 80 -27.94 51.63 -3.26
CA TYR A 80 -29.32 51.16 -3.22
C TYR A 80 -29.76 50.79 -1.80
N LEU A 81 -28.92 50.14 -1.01
CA LEU A 81 -29.24 49.75 0.38
C LEU A 81 -29.45 50.98 1.28
N LYS A 82 -28.79 52.15 0.99
CA LYS A 82 -29.01 53.39 1.70
C LYS A 82 -30.36 54.04 1.39
N SER A 83 -30.98 53.69 0.26
CA SER A 83 -32.30 54.20 -0.12
C SER A 83 -33.48 53.61 0.66
N ASN A 84 -33.20 52.79 1.70
CA ASN A 84 -34.19 52.11 2.52
C ASN A 84 -35.18 51.23 1.70
N PRO A 85 -34.70 50.27 0.92
CA PRO A 85 -35.57 49.36 0.21
C PRO A 85 -36.36 48.46 1.19
N THR A 86 -37.43 47.80 0.69
CA THR A 86 -38.12 46.79 1.51
C THR A 86 -37.15 45.71 1.95
N PRO A 87 -37.35 45.05 3.09
CA PRO A 87 -36.46 44.00 3.57
C PRO A 87 -36.17 42.91 2.53
N GLU A 88 -37.18 42.47 1.77
CA GLU A 88 -37.03 41.50 0.71
C GLU A 88 -36.11 42.00 -0.42
N ARG A 89 -36.29 43.28 -0.84
CA ARG A 89 -35.44 43.90 -1.87
C ARG A 89 -34.02 44.12 -1.38
N ALA A 90 -33.85 44.47 -0.10
CA ALA A 90 -32.53 44.56 0.51
C ALA A 90 -31.80 43.22 0.49
N ASP A 91 -32.48 42.14 0.87
CA ASP A 91 -31.91 40.78 0.87
C ASP A 91 -31.58 40.34 -0.57
N GLN A 92 -32.44 40.64 -1.56
CA GLN A 92 -32.17 40.38 -2.97
C GLN A 92 -30.94 41.16 -3.49
N ALA A 93 -30.76 42.43 -3.09
CA ALA A 93 -29.60 43.23 -3.46
C ALA A 93 -28.32 42.71 -2.80
N LYS A 94 -28.36 42.32 -1.52
CA LYS A 94 -27.26 41.63 -0.84
C LYS A 94 -26.90 40.34 -1.54
N LEU A 95 -27.90 39.56 -2.00
CA LEU A 95 -27.63 38.31 -2.76
C LEU A 95 -26.86 38.61 -4.04
N LEU A 96 -27.21 39.63 -4.82
CA LEU A 96 -26.44 40.02 -6.02
C LEU A 96 -24.99 40.40 -5.69
N LYS A 97 -24.75 41.07 -4.56
CA LYS A 97 -23.42 41.40 -4.06
C LYS A 97 -22.63 40.13 -3.72
N ALA A 98 -23.23 39.20 -2.97
CA ALA A 98 -22.62 37.92 -2.62
C ALA A 98 -22.28 37.08 -3.86
N GLU A 99 -23.23 36.98 -4.80
CA GLU A 99 -23.08 36.28 -6.07
C GLU A 99 -21.94 36.84 -6.92
N HIS A 100 -21.82 38.18 -6.98
CA HIS A 100 -20.73 38.82 -7.70
C HIS A 100 -19.38 38.52 -7.05
N SER A 101 -19.27 38.65 -5.72
CA SER A 101 -18.04 38.33 -4.99
C SER A 101 -17.67 36.84 -5.15
N TYR A 102 -18.65 35.95 -5.10
CA TYR A 102 -18.44 34.51 -5.30
C TYR A 102 -17.90 34.21 -6.71
N LYS A 103 -18.51 34.82 -7.75
CA LYS A 103 -18.09 34.72 -9.14
C LYS A 103 -16.64 35.19 -9.37
N GLU A 104 -16.28 36.29 -8.69
CA GLU A 104 -14.93 36.86 -8.69
C GLU A 104 -13.97 36.07 -7.78
N GLN A 105 -14.39 34.93 -7.22
CA GLN A 105 -13.63 34.11 -6.29
C GLN A 105 -13.19 34.82 -4.99
N LYS A 106 -13.85 35.93 -4.64
CA LYS A 106 -13.66 36.69 -3.39
C LYS A 106 -14.49 36.05 -2.28
N PHE A 107 -14.11 34.80 -1.92
CA PHE A 107 -14.91 33.98 -1.00
C PHE A 107 -14.99 34.56 0.41
N ALA A 108 -13.94 35.23 0.87
CA ALA A 108 -13.92 35.91 2.16
C ALA A 108 -14.92 37.09 2.23
N ASP A 109 -15.18 37.77 1.10
CA ASP A 109 -16.15 38.86 1.01
C ASP A 109 -17.58 38.32 0.84
N ALA A 110 -17.74 37.21 0.14
CA ALA A 110 -19.03 36.56 -0.11
C ALA A 110 -19.63 35.88 1.13
N ALA A 111 -18.79 35.20 1.91
CA ALA A 111 -19.23 34.36 3.03
C ALA A 111 -20.05 35.11 4.08
N PRO A 112 -19.66 36.27 4.64
CA PRO A 112 -20.43 36.98 5.63
C PRO A 112 -21.81 37.40 5.10
N ILE A 113 -21.90 37.74 3.81
CA ILE A 113 -23.16 38.14 3.20
C ILE A 113 -24.10 36.94 3.07
N TYR A 114 -23.60 35.77 2.60
CA TYR A 114 -24.40 34.55 2.57
C TYR A 114 -24.83 34.12 3.98
N ALA A 115 -24.00 34.34 4.99
CA ALA A 115 -24.35 34.05 6.39
C ALA A 115 -25.53 34.90 6.89
N GLU A 116 -25.56 36.20 6.58
CA GLU A 116 -26.70 37.05 6.90
C GLU A 116 -28.01 36.58 6.21
N LEU A 117 -27.90 36.06 4.99
CA LEU A 117 -29.04 35.62 4.19
C LEU A 117 -29.71 34.33 4.72
N ARG A 118 -29.15 33.64 5.69
CA ARG A 118 -29.79 32.47 6.32
C ARG A 118 -31.14 32.79 6.96
N ALA A 119 -31.27 33.93 7.63
CA ALA A 119 -32.49 34.41 8.29
C ALA A 119 -33.23 35.46 7.46
N SER A 120 -33.01 35.51 6.16
CA SER A 120 -33.51 36.55 5.25
C SER A 120 -34.96 36.32 4.82
N HIS A 121 -35.54 37.34 4.18
CA HIS A 121 -36.88 37.32 3.55
C HIS A 121 -36.87 36.68 2.15
N LEU A 122 -35.73 36.09 1.74
CA LEU A 122 -35.65 35.37 0.47
C LEU A 122 -36.55 34.13 0.46
N SER A 123 -36.94 33.70 -0.72
CA SER A 123 -37.66 32.44 -0.89
C SER A 123 -36.87 31.26 -0.34
N PRO A 124 -37.53 30.19 0.09
CA PRO A 124 -36.82 28.97 0.60
C PRO A 124 -35.75 28.47 -0.36
N LYS A 125 -35.99 28.53 -1.66
CA LYS A 125 -35.05 28.15 -2.70
C LYS A 125 -33.78 28.98 -2.68
N LEU A 126 -33.92 30.31 -2.62
CA LEU A 126 -32.76 31.23 -2.59
C LEU A 126 -31.99 31.13 -1.28
N ARG A 127 -32.68 30.89 -0.14
CA ARG A 127 -32.01 30.61 1.14
C ARG A 127 -31.21 29.34 1.13
N ALA A 128 -31.75 28.26 0.50
CA ALA A 128 -31.03 26.99 0.32
C ALA A 128 -29.77 27.20 -0.54
N GLU A 129 -29.90 27.95 -1.63
CA GLU A 129 -28.79 28.26 -2.55
C GLU A 129 -27.70 29.07 -1.84
N SER A 130 -28.12 30.11 -1.07
CA SER A 130 -27.19 30.91 -0.26
C SER A 130 -26.47 30.10 0.80
N ALA A 131 -27.18 29.23 1.52
CA ALA A 131 -26.59 28.35 2.52
C ALA A 131 -25.61 27.33 1.89
N TYR A 132 -25.93 26.82 0.71
CA TYR A 132 -25.03 25.94 -0.06
C TYR A 132 -23.75 26.68 -0.45
N LYS A 133 -23.85 27.89 -1.02
CA LYS A 133 -22.69 28.68 -1.44
C LYS A 133 -21.84 29.16 -0.26
N LEU A 134 -22.47 29.45 0.88
CA LEU A 134 -21.74 29.75 2.11
C LEU A 134 -20.78 28.61 2.48
N GLY A 135 -21.27 27.38 2.52
CA GLY A 135 -20.42 26.23 2.81
C GLY A 135 -19.28 26.08 1.80
N TRP A 136 -19.57 26.32 0.52
CA TRP A 136 -18.54 26.30 -0.52
C TRP A 136 -17.53 27.43 -0.42
N CYS A 137 -17.92 28.63 0.04
CA CYS A 137 -16.95 29.70 0.38
C CYS A 137 -15.92 29.16 1.38
N PHE A 138 -16.37 28.53 2.46
CA PHE A 138 -15.47 27.99 3.49
C PHE A 138 -14.64 26.80 2.99
N VAL A 139 -15.16 25.98 2.10
CA VAL A 139 -14.36 24.93 1.42
C VAL A 139 -13.20 25.57 0.64
N GLN A 140 -13.45 26.64 -0.11
CA GLN A 140 -12.41 27.35 -0.87
C GLN A 140 -11.40 28.07 0.05
N LEU A 141 -11.87 28.57 1.19
CA LEU A 141 -11.03 29.18 2.22
C LEU A 141 -10.27 28.14 3.09
N LYS A 142 -10.58 26.86 2.92
CA LYS A 142 -10.01 25.75 3.71
C LYS A 142 -10.29 25.90 5.22
N ASP A 143 -11.43 26.44 5.57
CA ASP A 143 -11.86 26.63 6.96
C ASP A 143 -12.78 25.48 7.38
N GLY A 144 -12.18 24.36 7.80
CA GLY A 144 -12.90 23.15 8.17
C GLY A 144 -14.00 23.34 9.22
N PRO A 145 -13.76 24.04 10.33
CA PRO A 145 -14.79 24.34 11.33
C PRO A 145 -16.00 25.05 10.75
N GLN A 146 -15.78 26.07 9.90
CA GLN A 146 -16.86 26.81 9.27
C GLN A 146 -17.57 25.98 8.18
N VAL A 147 -16.86 25.09 7.48
CA VAL A 147 -17.50 24.12 6.56
C VAL A 147 -18.48 23.23 7.32
N ILE A 148 -18.07 22.70 8.47
CA ILE A 148 -18.93 21.84 9.30
C ILE A 148 -20.17 22.61 9.77
N GLU A 149 -19.99 23.84 10.26
CA GLU A 149 -21.09 24.66 10.76
C GLU A 149 -22.08 25.00 9.64
N ALA A 150 -21.59 25.56 8.51
CA ALA A 150 -22.41 25.97 7.41
C ALA A 150 -23.17 24.80 6.77
N PHE A 151 -22.51 23.67 6.55
CA PHE A 151 -23.15 22.51 5.98
C PHE A 151 -24.06 21.76 6.97
N SER A 152 -23.82 21.87 8.28
CA SER A 152 -24.77 21.35 9.29
C SER A 152 -26.08 22.12 9.25
N TYR A 153 -26.02 23.44 9.13
CA TYR A 153 -27.20 24.25 8.89
C TYR A 153 -27.95 23.83 7.61
N PHE A 154 -27.20 23.60 6.52
CA PHE A 154 -27.80 23.16 5.24
C PHE A 154 -28.50 21.80 5.38
N VAL A 155 -27.85 20.81 5.98
CA VAL A 155 -28.40 19.44 6.16
C VAL A 155 -29.68 19.45 7.00
N GLN A 156 -29.72 20.29 8.04
CA GLN A 156 -30.92 20.43 8.90
C GLN A 156 -32.06 21.17 8.20
N GLY A 157 -31.73 22.25 7.51
CA GLY A 157 -32.74 23.13 6.91
C GLY A 157 -33.28 22.64 5.56
N PHE A 158 -32.51 21.82 4.81
CA PHE A 158 -32.82 21.44 3.43
C PHE A 158 -32.59 19.94 3.16
N PRO A 159 -33.25 19.04 3.92
CA PRO A 159 -32.99 17.60 3.88
C PRO A 159 -33.34 16.93 2.55
N ASP A 160 -34.17 17.56 1.71
CA ASP A 160 -34.62 17.04 0.41
C ASP A 160 -33.90 17.70 -0.78
N SER A 161 -32.87 18.51 -0.49
CA SER A 161 -32.13 19.20 -1.55
C SER A 161 -31.34 18.23 -2.44
N GLN A 162 -31.39 18.48 -3.75
CA GLN A 162 -30.55 17.74 -4.73
C GLN A 162 -29.04 18.01 -4.52
N GLN A 163 -28.69 19.05 -3.80
CA GLN A 163 -27.30 19.40 -3.48
C GLN A 163 -26.77 18.64 -2.25
N LEU A 164 -27.65 17.93 -1.52
CA LEU A 164 -27.29 17.25 -0.28
C LEU A 164 -26.17 16.23 -0.43
N PRO A 165 -26.06 15.42 -1.50
CA PRO A 165 -24.93 14.51 -1.70
C PRO A 165 -23.58 15.21 -1.71
N ALA A 166 -23.47 16.34 -2.43
CA ALA A 166 -22.24 17.12 -2.47
C ALA A 166 -21.90 17.75 -1.11
N VAL A 167 -22.91 18.24 -0.39
CA VAL A 167 -22.78 18.80 0.97
C VAL A 167 -22.27 17.75 1.95
N LEU A 168 -22.89 16.56 1.97
CA LEU A 168 -22.49 15.46 2.86
C LEU A 168 -21.06 15.00 2.57
N THR A 169 -20.67 14.93 1.31
CA THR A 169 -19.29 14.58 0.94
C THR A 169 -18.28 15.58 1.46
N GLN A 170 -18.53 16.88 1.29
CA GLN A 170 -17.62 17.92 1.74
C GLN A 170 -17.58 18.05 3.26
N ARG A 171 -18.73 17.92 3.95
CA ARG A 171 -18.78 17.91 5.41
C ARG A 171 -18.05 16.71 6.00
N ALA A 172 -18.18 15.53 5.36
CA ALA A 172 -17.43 14.34 5.75
C ALA A 172 -15.91 14.53 5.61
N LEU A 173 -15.44 15.24 4.57
CA LEU A 173 -14.02 15.61 4.45
C LEU A 173 -13.57 16.50 5.60
N ALA A 174 -14.34 17.54 5.92
CA ALA A 174 -14.02 18.43 7.03
C ALA A 174 -14.04 17.70 8.39
N TYR A 175 -14.97 16.79 8.60
CA TYR A 175 -14.97 15.90 9.78
C TYR A 175 -13.75 14.98 9.82
N GLN A 176 -13.34 14.44 8.68
CA GLN A 176 -12.13 13.62 8.59
C GLN A 176 -10.87 14.40 8.97
N GLU A 177 -10.71 15.63 8.46
CA GLU A 177 -9.60 16.52 8.77
C GLU A 177 -9.54 16.88 10.26
N SER A 178 -10.71 17.08 10.90
CA SER A 178 -10.83 17.30 12.34
C SER A 178 -10.78 16.01 13.19
N LYS A 179 -10.57 14.85 12.55
CA LYS A 179 -10.57 13.50 13.18
C LYS A 179 -11.91 13.12 13.81
N ALA A 180 -12.99 13.75 13.47
CA ALA A 180 -14.35 13.41 13.86
C ALA A 180 -14.89 12.28 12.94
N TYR A 181 -14.19 11.14 12.94
CA TYR A 181 -14.39 10.05 11.97
C TYR A 181 -15.81 9.47 11.99
N ASP A 182 -16.42 9.31 13.17
CA ASP A 182 -17.78 8.77 13.27
C ASP A 182 -18.81 9.67 12.58
N ALA A 183 -18.69 10.97 12.75
CA ALA A 183 -19.55 11.95 12.08
C ALA A 183 -19.33 11.91 10.54
N ALA A 184 -18.09 11.79 10.10
CA ALA A 184 -17.76 11.64 8.69
C ALA A 184 -18.40 10.39 8.08
N VAL A 185 -18.26 9.23 8.76
CA VAL A 185 -18.86 7.95 8.32
C VAL A 185 -20.39 8.03 8.31
N GLN A 186 -20.99 8.73 9.28
CA GLN A 186 -22.45 8.92 9.33
C GLN A 186 -22.96 9.71 8.12
N ASP A 187 -22.28 10.79 7.73
CA ASP A 187 -22.63 11.56 6.54
C ASP A 187 -22.56 10.72 5.26
N LEU A 188 -21.44 9.97 5.10
CA LEU A 188 -21.25 9.10 3.95
C LEU A 188 -22.28 7.96 3.91
N ASN A 189 -22.65 7.38 5.05
CA ASN A 189 -23.71 6.38 5.14
C ASN A 189 -25.06 6.97 4.74
N THR A 190 -25.36 8.20 5.16
CA THR A 190 -26.59 8.91 4.78
C THR A 190 -26.65 9.13 3.26
N LEU A 191 -25.54 9.56 2.64
CA LEU A 191 -25.42 9.71 1.20
C LEU A 191 -25.68 8.35 0.50
N LEU A 192 -24.97 7.32 0.90
CA LEU A 192 -25.03 5.99 0.29
C LEU A 192 -26.42 5.35 0.41
N ALA A 193 -27.14 5.61 1.50
CA ALA A 193 -28.48 5.06 1.73
C ALA A 193 -29.57 5.83 0.98
N LYS A 194 -29.54 7.17 1.03
CA LYS A 194 -30.61 8.00 0.51
C LYS A 194 -30.48 8.36 -0.96
N PHE A 195 -29.26 8.35 -1.52
CA PHE A 195 -28.98 8.83 -2.87
C PHE A 195 -28.28 7.78 -3.74
N PRO A 196 -28.97 6.70 -4.13
CA PRO A 196 -28.35 5.61 -4.87
C PRO A 196 -27.84 6.01 -6.27
N ALA A 197 -28.39 7.08 -6.85
CA ALA A 197 -27.99 7.60 -8.17
C ALA A 197 -27.07 8.83 -8.12
N ALA A 198 -26.58 9.22 -6.93
CA ALA A 198 -25.71 10.37 -6.81
C ALA A 198 -24.36 10.13 -7.50
N LYS A 199 -23.87 11.14 -8.22
CA LYS A 199 -22.53 11.10 -8.86
C LYS A 199 -21.39 11.04 -7.83
N GLU A 200 -21.62 11.49 -6.62
CA GLU A 200 -20.70 11.47 -5.49
C GLU A 200 -20.51 10.08 -4.87
N ARG A 201 -21.34 9.10 -5.26
CA ARG A 201 -21.39 7.78 -4.62
C ARG A 201 -20.08 7.01 -4.67
N GLU A 202 -19.37 7.04 -5.80
CA GLU A 202 -18.07 6.39 -5.94
C GLU A 202 -17.04 7.00 -4.99
N ALA A 203 -16.94 8.34 -4.98
CA ALA A 203 -16.05 9.08 -4.09
C ALA A 203 -16.40 8.85 -2.61
N ALA A 204 -17.70 8.80 -2.28
CA ALA A 204 -18.17 8.54 -0.93
C ALA A 204 -17.78 7.14 -0.42
N LEU A 205 -17.86 6.11 -1.27
CA LEU A 205 -17.41 4.75 -0.91
C LEU A 205 -15.91 4.70 -0.67
N GLN A 206 -15.12 5.34 -1.52
CA GLN A 206 -13.67 5.45 -1.36
C GLN A 206 -13.33 6.17 -0.05
N GLN A 207 -13.91 7.34 0.17
CA GLN A 207 -13.66 8.15 1.37
C GLN A 207 -14.05 7.40 2.64
N LYS A 208 -15.23 6.74 2.64
CA LYS A 208 -15.67 5.90 3.77
C LYS A 208 -14.67 4.80 4.06
N ALA A 209 -14.16 4.10 3.04
CA ALA A 209 -13.16 3.05 3.23
C ALA A 209 -11.90 3.60 3.89
N LEU A 210 -11.38 4.74 3.40
CA LEU A 210 -10.16 5.36 3.93
C LEU A 210 -10.34 5.84 5.38
N ILE A 211 -11.50 6.44 5.71
CA ILE A 211 -11.80 6.88 7.08
C ILE A 211 -11.88 5.67 8.03
N LEU A 212 -12.57 4.59 7.61
CA LEU A 212 -12.63 3.37 8.41
C LEU A 212 -11.24 2.75 8.65
N GLY A 213 -10.34 2.86 7.65
CA GLY A 213 -8.93 2.49 7.82
C GLY A 213 -8.19 3.35 8.85
N GLN A 214 -8.48 4.65 8.90
CA GLN A 214 -7.91 5.57 9.90
C GLN A 214 -8.45 5.32 11.33
N GLN A 215 -9.60 4.66 11.45
CA GLN A 215 -10.19 4.20 12.71
C GLN A 215 -9.73 2.79 13.11
N ASP A 216 -8.74 2.19 12.41
CA ASP A 216 -8.32 0.79 12.58
C ASP A 216 -9.46 -0.23 12.34
N ASN A 217 -10.56 0.20 11.70
CA ASN A 217 -11.66 -0.66 11.32
C ASN A 217 -11.37 -1.34 9.96
N SER A 218 -10.41 -2.27 9.97
CA SER A 218 -9.95 -2.97 8.77
C SER A 218 -11.09 -3.72 8.05
N LYS A 219 -12.00 -4.34 8.81
CA LYS A 219 -13.16 -5.03 8.22
C LYS A 219 -14.06 -4.04 7.48
N GLY A 220 -14.45 -2.96 8.14
CA GLY A 220 -15.31 -1.92 7.53
C GLY A 220 -14.66 -1.30 6.29
N MET A 221 -13.35 -1.06 6.32
CA MET A 221 -12.58 -0.59 5.17
C MET A 221 -12.68 -1.58 4.00
N SER A 222 -12.42 -2.87 4.25
CA SER A 222 -12.50 -3.90 3.22
C SER A 222 -13.90 -4.03 2.63
N ASP A 223 -14.94 -3.99 3.47
CA ASP A 223 -16.33 -4.08 3.04
C ASP A 223 -16.73 -2.87 2.16
N ALA A 224 -16.32 -1.66 2.52
CA ALA A 224 -16.57 -0.45 1.72
C ALA A 224 -15.85 -0.51 0.36
N PHE A 225 -14.60 -0.97 0.30
CA PHE A 225 -13.90 -1.18 -0.96
C PHE A 225 -14.51 -2.30 -1.82
N ARG A 226 -14.97 -3.39 -1.21
CA ARG A 226 -15.72 -4.45 -1.93
C ARG A 226 -17.01 -3.90 -2.54
N GLN A 227 -17.74 -3.07 -1.81
CA GLN A 227 -18.93 -2.40 -2.32
C GLN A 227 -18.56 -1.47 -3.47
N LEU A 228 -17.50 -0.69 -3.37
CA LEU A 228 -17.00 0.17 -4.45
C LEU A 228 -16.74 -0.64 -5.72
N LEU A 229 -15.99 -1.72 -5.63
CA LEU A 229 -15.66 -2.54 -6.79
C LEU A 229 -16.88 -3.25 -7.40
N LYS A 230 -17.87 -3.61 -6.57
CA LYS A 230 -19.13 -4.19 -7.04
C LYS A 230 -19.96 -3.18 -7.84
N GLU A 231 -20.04 -1.94 -7.37
CA GLU A 231 -20.84 -0.89 -8.00
C GLU A 231 -20.07 -0.20 -9.15
N PHE A 232 -18.78 -0.05 -9.01
CA PHE A 232 -17.87 0.66 -9.93
C PHE A 232 -16.66 -0.22 -10.32
N PRO A 233 -16.85 -1.30 -11.09
CA PRO A 233 -15.75 -2.24 -11.40
C PRO A 233 -14.62 -1.62 -12.24
N LYS A 234 -14.89 -0.48 -12.89
CA LYS A 234 -13.91 0.29 -13.68
C LYS A 234 -13.43 1.56 -12.95
N SER A 235 -13.61 1.63 -11.64
CA SER A 235 -13.16 2.76 -10.83
C SER A 235 -11.66 3.03 -11.03
N PRO A 236 -11.24 4.30 -11.15
CA PRO A 236 -9.82 4.65 -11.20
C PRO A 236 -9.06 4.26 -9.94
N VAL A 237 -9.77 4.04 -8.82
CA VAL A 237 -9.19 3.56 -7.56
C VAL A 237 -9.30 2.04 -7.36
N ALA A 238 -9.66 1.29 -8.40
CA ALA A 238 -9.81 -0.16 -8.31
C ALA A 238 -8.51 -0.87 -7.85
N ALA A 239 -7.35 -0.40 -8.29
CA ALA A 239 -6.07 -0.93 -7.83
C ALA A 239 -5.88 -0.72 -6.32
N GLN A 240 -6.17 0.48 -5.82
CA GLN A 240 -6.12 0.82 -4.41
C GLN A 240 -7.08 -0.05 -3.59
N ALA A 241 -8.32 -0.15 -4.04
CA ALA A 241 -9.36 -0.95 -3.38
C ALA A 241 -8.93 -2.42 -3.25
N ASN A 242 -8.47 -3.02 -4.34
CA ASN A 242 -7.99 -4.40 -4.35
C ASN A 242 -6.77 -4.58 -3.42
N TYR A 243 -5.82 -3.64 -3.42
CA TYR A 243 -4.67 -3.72 -2.54
C TYR A 243 -5.07 -3.74 -1.06
N TYR A 244 -5.97 -2.86 -0.64
CA TYR A 244 -6.42 -2.83 0.75
C TYR A 244 -7.28 -4.04 1.13
N ILE A 245 -8.14 -4.53 0.23
CA ILE A 245 -8.88 -5.78 0.45
C ILE A 245 -7.91 -6.95 0.69
N GLY A 246 -6.91 -7.09 -0.17
CA GLY A 246 -5.90 -8.14 -0.04
C GLY A 246 -5.02 -7.97 1.18
N LYS A 247 -4.63 -6.73 1.52
CA LYS A 247 -3.88 -6.42 2.74
C LYS A 247 -4.65 -6.83 4.00
N VAL A 248 -5.93 -6.48 4.09
CA VAL A 248 -6.79 -6.82 5.23
C VAL A 248 -6.96 -8.33 5.36
N ALA A 249 -7.18 -9.04 4.24
CA ALA A 249 -7.26 -10.49 4.25
C ALA A 249 -5.95 -11.12 4.74
N PHE A 250 -4.81 -10.63 4.27
CA PHE A 250 -3.49 -11.11 4.69
C PHE A 250 -3.26 -10.89 6.21
N GLU A 251 -3.56 -9.70 6.72
CA GLU A 251 -3.42 -9.37 8.16
C GLU A 251 -4.36 -10.19 9.03
N ALA A 252 -5.53 -10.56 8.50
CA ALA A 252 -6.46 -11.49 9.13
C ALA A 252 -6.04 -12.98 9.00
N LYS A 253 -4.86 -13.26 8.42
CA LYS A 253 -4.33 -14.59 8.12
C LYS A 253 -5.15 -15.40 7.11
N ASP A 254 -6.08 -14.77 6.40
CA ASP A 254 -6.74 -15.35 5.23
C ASP A 254 -5.81 -15.19 4.02
N TYR A 255 -4.70 -15.95 4.04
CA TYR A 255 -3.69 -15.86 3.00
C TYR A 255 -4.23 -16.24 1.62
N LYS A 256 -5.14 -17.22 1.56
CA LYS A 256 -5.77 -17.65 0.30
C LYS A 256 -6.69 -16.57 -0.26
N GLY A 257 -7.51 -15.95 0.60
CA GLY A 257 -8.40 -14.86 0.21
C GLY A 257 -7.67 -13.58 -0.17
N ALA A 258 -6.41 -13.41 0.27
CA ALA A 258 -5.58 -12.26 -0.07
C ALA A 258 -5.03 -12.31 -1.51
N LEU A 259 -4.81 -13.49 -2.09
CA LEU A 259 -4.09 -13.66 -3.36
C LEU A 259 -4.75 -12.94 -4.53
N ALA A 260 -6.04 -13.20 -4.78
CA ALA A 260 -6.73 -12.65 -5.94
C ALA A 260 -6.83 -11.11 -5.93
N PRO A 261 -7.18 -10.45 -4.80
CA PRO A 261 -7.15 -8.99 -4.72
C PRO A 261 -5.74 -8.41 -4.89
N LEU A 262 -4.71 -8.99 -4.29
CA LEU A 262 -3.33 -8.50 -4.44
C LEU A 262 -2.86 -8.64 -5.90
N GLU A 263 -3.18 -9.74 -6.55
CA GLU A 263 -2.89 -9.94 -7.97
C GLU A 263 -3.57 -8.87 -8.84
N ALA A 264 -4.87 -8.62 -8.60
CA ALA A 264 -5.61 -7.57 -9.30
C ALA A 264 -4.98 -6.19 -9.09
N ALA A 265 -4.57 -5.86 -7.87
CA ALA A 265 -3.93 -4.58 -7.56
C ALA A 265 -2.64 -4.36 -8.35
N ARG A 266 -1.74 -5.36 -8.39
CA ARG A 266 -0.46 -5.26 -9.10
C ARG A 266 -0.60 -5.23 -10.62
N GLN A 267 -1.68 -5.81 -11.15
CA GLN A 267 -1.97 -5.77 -12.59
C GLN A 267 -2.57 -4.43 -13.02
N LEU A 268 -3.49 -3.87 -12.21
CA LEU A 268 -4.16 -2.61 -12.50
C LEU A 268 -3.26 -1.38 -12.38
N ASN A 269 -2.31 -1.40 -11.44
CA ASN A 269 -1.34 -0.31 -11.28
C ASN A 269 0.03 -0.88 -10.86
N LYS A 270 0.85 -1.22 -11.85
CA LYS A 270 2.17 -1.81 -11.65
C LYS A 270 3.13 -0.87 -10.94
N GLU A 271 3.10 0.41 -11.28
CA GLU A 271 4.02 1.40 -10.71
C GLU A 271 3.88 1.48 -9.20
N GLN A 272 2.66 1.54 -8.71
CA GLN A 272 2.37 1.75 -7.29
C GLN A 272 2.31 0.45 -6.49
N TYR A 273 1.71 -0.62 -7.05
CA TYR A 273 1.37 -1.81 -6.26
C TYR A 273 2.16 -3.06 -6.59
N TYR A 274 2.97 -3.09 -7.67
CA TYR A 274 3.67 -4.31 -8.04
C TYR A 274 4.52 -4.87 -6.88
N ASN A 275 5.45 -4.08 -6.36
CA ASN A 275 6.32 -4.55 -5.28
C ASN A 275 5.57 -4.81 -3.98
N LEU A 276 4.64 -3.92 -3.62
CA LEU A 276 3.86 -4.03 -2.38
C LEU A 276 2.96 -5.27 -2.34
N ALA A 277 2.28 -5.55 -3.46
CA ALA A 277 1.41 -6.70 -3.57
C ALA A 277 2.22 -8.00 -3.72
N THR A 278 3.28 -7.99 -4.53
CA THR A 278 4.11 -9.19 -4.75
C THR A 278 4.75 -9.68 -3.46
N LEU A 279 5.28 -8.79 -2.61
CA LEU A 279 5.83 -9.19 -1.30
C LEU A 279 4.77 -9.87 -0.41
N ARG A 280 3.53 -9.39 -0.43
CA ARG A 280 2.44 -10.05 0.32
C ARG A 280 2.02 -11.38 -0.30
N ILE A 281 2.02 -11.49 -1.63
CA ILE A 281 1.72 -12.74 -2.34
C ILE A 281 2.80 -13.78 -2.02
N VAL A 282 4.07 -13.41 -2.08
CA VAL A 282 5.22 -14.25 -1.67
C VAL A 282 5.03 -14.72 -0.23
N SER A 283 4.75 -13.80 0.70
CA SER A 283 4.52 -14.16 2.09
C SER A 283 3.28 -15.05 2.27
N ALA A 284 2.20 -14.80 1.50
CA ALA A 284 0.99 -15.62 1.55
C ALA A 284 1.28 -17.07 1.13
N PHE A 285 2.00 -17.29 0.03
CA PHE A 285 2.39 -18.63 -0.39
C PHE A 285 3.33 -19.32 0.62
N PHE A 286 4.22 -18.57 1.26
CA PHE A 286 5.06 -19.07 2.34
C PHE A 286 4.22 -19.59 3.53
N TYR A 287 3.24 -18.81 4.00
CA TYR A 287 2.37 -19.23 5.10
C TYR A 287 1.42 -20.38 4.70
N LEU A 288 1.01 -20.44 3.43
CA LEU A 288 0.23 -21.55 2.88
C LEU A 288 1.06 -22.83 2.66
N LYS A 289 2.40 -22.75 2.77
CA LYS A 289 3.33 -23.83 2.46
C LYS A 289 3.22 -24.33 1.01
N ASP A 290 2.78 -23.47 0.11
CA ASP A 290 2.72 -23.76 -1.32
C ASP A 290 4.08 -23.46 -1.97
N ARG A 291 5.01 -24.40 -1.84
CA ARG A 291 6.38 -24.24 -2.35
C ARG A 291 6.43 -24.00 -3.86
N PRO A 292 5.70 -24.75 -4.72
CA PRO A 292 5.76 -24.50 -6.17
C PRO A 292 5.32 -23.08 -6.55
N ALA A 293 4.22 -22.58 -5.98
CA ALA A 293 3.74 -21.23 -6.22
C ALA A 293 4.71 -20.19 -5.65
N LEU A 294 5.22 -20.41 -4.43
CA LEU A 294 6.20 -19.54 -3.79
C LEU A 294 7.48 -19.40 -4.62
N THR A 295 8.05 -20.54 -5.07
CA THR A 295 9.25 -20.54 -5.91
C THR A 295 9.05 -19.74 -7.18
N LYS A 296 7.95 -19.99 -7.90
CA LYS A 296 7.61 -19.27 -9.12
C LYS A 296 7.49 -17.77 -8.88
N GLU A 297 6.85 -17.39 -7.78
CA GLU A 297 6.60 -15.98 -7.45
C GLU A 297 7.90 -15.26 -7.04
N VAL A 298 8.73 -15.89 -6.19
CA VAL A 298 10.04 -15.35 -5.78
C VAL A 298 10.94 -15.15 -7.00
N ASP A 299 11.05 -16.17 -7.85
CA ASP A 299 11.90 -16.11 -9.03
C ASP A 299 11.43 -15.04 -10.01
N GLY A 300 10.12 -14.97 -10.25
CA GLY A 300 9.51 -13.92 -11.08
C GLY A 300 9.73 -12.51 -10.52
N PHE A 301 9.65 -12.35 -9.21
CA PHE A 301 9.86 -11.07 -8.55
C PHE A 301 11.33 -10.60 -8.67
N LEU A 302 12.28 -11.50 -8.39
CA LEU A 302 13.71 -11.19 -8.51
C LEU A 302 14.13 -10.88 -9.95
N ALA A 303 13.53 -11.57 -10.93
CA ALA A 303 13.79 -11.31 -12.35
C ALA A 303 13.20 -9.97 -12.82
N ALA A 304 12.00 -9.63 -12.36
CA ALA A 304 11.31 -8.40 -12.75
C ALA A 304 11.82 -7.14 -12.02
N THR A 305 12.38 -7.32 -10.82
CA THR A 305 12.85 -6.21 -9.97
C THR A 305 14.27 -6.53 -9.47
N PRO A 306 15.31 -6.21 -10.24
CA PRO A 306 16.70 -6.41 -9.80
C PRO A 306 16.97 -5.70 -8.47
N GLY A 307 17.52 -6.43 -7.50
CA GLY A 307 17.76 -5.91 -6.15
C GLY A 307 16.55 -5.94 -5.22
N ALA A 308 15.43 -6.56 -5.64
CA ALA A 308 14.29 -6.77 -4.75
C ALA A 308 14.70 -7.57 -3.51
N LYS A 309 14.22 -7.15 -2.34
CA LYS A 309 14.48 -7.83 -1.07
C LYS A 309 13.34 -8.79 -0.75
N VAL A 310 13.62 -10.08 -0.81
CA VAL A 310 12.73 -11.13 -0.33
C VAL A 310 13.02 -11.36 1.16
N PRO A 311 12.02 -11.56 2.02
CA PRO A 311 12.25 -11.85 3.44
C PRO A 311 13.19 -13.04 3.65
N ALA A 312 14.17 -12.86 4.54
CA ALA A 312 15.23 -13.83 4.77
C ALA A 312 14.70 -15.21 5.19
N GLU A 313 13.65 -15.25 6.02
CA GLU A 313 12.97 -16.48 6.45
C GLU A 313 12.40 -17.31 5.28
N ILE A 314 11.99 -16.62 4.20
CA ILE A 314 11.46 -17.28 2.99
C ILE A 314 12.60 -17.90 2.19
N LEU A 315 13.70 -17.17 2.04
CA LEU A 315 14.90 -17.68 1.35
C LEU A 315 15.50 -18.87 2.10
N GLU A 316 15.61 -18.77 3.44
CA GLU A 316 16.05 -19.86 4.31
C GLU A 316 15.18 -21.10 4.13
N TRP A 317 13.87 -20.93 4.22
CA TRP A 317 12.93 -22.03 4.09
C TRP A 317 13.01 -22.70 2.71
N LEU A 318 13.06 -21.93 1.62
CA LEU A 318 13.22 -22.48 0.27
C LEU A 318 14.55 -23.22 0.13
N GLY A 319 15.64 -22.65 0.63
CA GLY A 319 16.96 -23.29 0.61
C GLY A 319 16.95 -24.63 1.33
N VAL A 320 16.38 -24.71 2.54
CA VAL A 320 16.29 -25.93 3.33
C VAL A 320 15.39 -26.98 2.68
N GLU A 321 14.24 -26.58 2.13
CA GLU A 321 13.34 -27.51 1.42
C GLU A 321 14.03 -28.16 0.22
N TYR A 322 14.72 -27.37 -0.61
CA TYR A 322 15.46 -27.92 -1.75
C TYR A 322 16.68 -28.74 -1.33
N TYR A 323 17.36 -28.38 -0.25
CA TYR A 323 18.45 -29.16 0.33
C TYR A 323 17.97 -30.54 0.76
N ASN A 324 16.82 -30.61 1.47
CA ASN A 324 16.24 -31.89 1.92
C ASN A 324 15.83 -32.79 0.75
N GLU A 325 15.45 -32.23 -0.39
CA GLU A 325 15.19 -32.96 -1.63
C GLU A 325 16.45 -33.32 -2.42
N LYS A 326 17.63 -32.95 -1.92
CA LYS A 326 18.93 -33.13 -2.60
C LYS A 326 19.04 -32.36 -3.91
N ASN A 327 18.18 -31.35 -4.12
CA ASN A 327 18.29 -30.38 -5.23
C ASN A 327 19.26 -29.28 -4.84
N TYR A 328 20.53 -29.61 -4.79
CA TYR A 328 21.57 -28.70 -4.28
C TYR A 328 21.75 -27.47 -5.12
N THR A 329 21.51 -27.50 -6.43
CA THR A 329 21.57 -26.31 -7.29
C THR A 329 20.49 -25.27 -6.92
N ALA A 330 19.26 -25.74 -6.65
CA ALA A 330 18.20 -24.84 -6.22
C ALA A 330 18.43 -24.35 -4.78
N ALA A 331 18.93 -25.22 -3.89
CA ALA A 331 19.26 -24.84 -2.52
C ALA A 331 20.33 -23.73 -2.48
N GLU A 332 21.42 -23.91 -3.24
CA GLU A 332 22.51 -22.94 -3.37
C GLU A 332 22.00 -21.56 -3.78
N LYS A 333 21.13 -21.49 -4.80
CA LYS A 333 20.54 -20.24 -5.27
C LYS A 333 19.92 -19.43 -4.12
N TYR A 334 19.06 -20.06 -3.29
CA TYR A 334 18.36 -19.36 -2.22
C TYR A 334 19.26 -19.06 -1.02
N PHE A 335 20.17 -19.97 -0.68
CA PHE A 335 21.17 -19.71 0.37
C PHE A 335 22.16 -18.60 -0.02
N SER A 336 22.57 -18.53 -1.27
CA SER A 336 23.44 -17.45 -1.76
C SER A 336 22.74 -16.11 -1.75
N LEU A 337 21.47 -16.04 -2.14
CA LEU A 337 20.63 -14.84 -2.01
C LEU A 337 20.49 -14.41 -0.55
N LEU A 338 20.29 -15.38 0.35
CA LEU A 338 20.23 -15.15 1.78
C LEU A 338 21.56 -14.61 2.31
N GLY A 339 22.68 -15.21 1.92
CA GLY A 339 24.03 -14.80 2.34
C GLY A 339 24.43 -13.38 1.90
N GLN A 340 23.76 -12.84 0.88
CA GLN A 340 23.93 -11.47 0.40
C GLN A 340 22.95 -10.46 1.04
N SER A 341 22.02 -10.94 1.86
CA SER A 341 20.98 -10.10 2.48
C SER A 341 21.53 -9.31 3.65
N ASP A 342 21.18 -8.01 3.72
CA ASP A 342 21.49 -7.15 4.87
C ASP A 342 20.73 -7.56 6.15
N SER A 343 19.78 -8.49 6.05
CA SER A 343 18.86 -8.90 7.12
C SER A 343 19.30 -10.16 7.87
N LEU A 344 20.59 -10.54 7.80
CA LEU A 344 21.14 -11.76 8.42
C LEU A 344 20.98 -11.82 9.95
N GLY A 345 20.79 -10.69 10.63
CA GLY A 345 20.64 -10.66 12.08
C GLY A 345 19.43 -11.43 12.65
N ASN A 346 18.45 -11.77 11.81
CA ASN A 346 17.24 -12.51 12.19
C ASN A 346 17.22 -13.96 11.69
N VAL A 347 18.28 -14.39 10.98
CA VAL A 347 18.36 -15.73 10.40
C VAL A 347 19.12 -16.64 11.37
N LYS A 348 18.65 -17.89 11.50
CA LYS A 348 19.37 -18.85 12.32
C LYS A 348 20.75 -19.11 11.75
N PRO A 349 21.80 -19.17 12.59
CA PRO A 349 23.17 -19.43 12.13
C PRO A 349 23.32 -20.70 11.30
N ASP A 350 22.43 -21.67 11.51
CA ASP A 350 22.43 -22.98 10.86
C ASP A 350 22.40 -22.93 9.33
N PHE A 351 21.87 -21.85 8.73
CA PHE A 351 21.87 -21.73 7.28
C PHE A 351 23.27 -21.73 6.68
N TRP A 352 24.29 -21.23 7.40
CA TRP A 352 25.68 -21.29 6.95
C TRP A 352 26.19 -22.73 6.85
N PHE A 353 25.74 -23.61 7.75
CA PHE A 353 26.04 -25.04 7.66
C PHE A 353 25.38 -25.69 6.44
N TYR A 354 24.09 -25.41 6.21
CA TYR A 354 23.38 -25.94 5.04
C TYR A 354 23.97 -25.41 3.72
N LEU A 355 24.34 -24.12 3.67
CA LEU A 355 25.04 -23.55 2.51
C LEU A 355 26.37 -24.28 2.28
N ALA A 356 27.18 -24.44 3.31
CA ALA A 356 28.48 -25.09 3.20
C ALA A 356 28.39 -26.54 2.73
N ASP A 357 27.45 -27.33 3.28
CA ASP A 357 27.24 -28.73 2.83
C ASP A 357 26.70 -28.77 1.39
N THR A 358 25.80 -27.85 1.03
CA THR A 358 25.31 -27.68 -0.34
C THR A 358 26.46 -27.43 -1.31
N GLU A 359 27.34 -26.49 -1.01
CA GLU A 359 28.52 -26.18 -1.82
C GLU A 359 29.48 -27.34 -1.91
N THR A 360 29.63 -28.10 -0.83
CA THR A 360 30.45 -29.34 -0.82
C THR A 360 29.87 -30.38 -1.78
N LYS A 361 28.51 -30.57 -1.76
CA LYS A 361 27.83 -31.51 -2.69
C LYS A 361 27.95 -31.06 -4.15
N LEU A 362 27.99 -29.77 -4.39
CA LEU A 362 28.21 -29.17 -5.71
C LEU A 362 29.71 -29.13 -6.12
N LYS A 363 30.61 -29.56 -5.22
CA LYS A 363 32.08 -29.52 -5.39
C LYS A 363 32.67 -28.09 -5.47
N ASN A 364 31.94 -27.11 -4.96
CA ASN A 364 32.37 -25.72 -4.85
C ASN A 364 33.17 -25.55 -3.53
N PHE A 365 34.26 -26.25 -3.37
CA PHE A 365 34.97 -26.41 -2.09
C PHE A 365 35.42 -25.06 -1.46
N ALA A 366 35.83 -24.10 -2.26
CA ALA A 366 36.24 -22.79 -1.74
C ALA A 366 35.09 -22.03 -1.06
N GLN A 367 33.89 -22.07 -1.66
CA GLN A 367 32.70 -21.47 -1.10
C GLN A 367 32.21 -22.24 0.14
N ALA A 368 32.29 -23.57 0.10
CA ALA A 368 31.98 -24.41 1.25
C ALA A 368 32.87 -24.08 2.46
N GLU A 369 34.18 -23.95 2.26
CA GLU A 369 35.12 -23.55 3.31
C GLU A 369 34.72 -22.25 3.97
N ILE A 370 34.47 -21.20 3.18
CA ILE A 370 34.05 -19.88 3.67
C ILE A 370 32.75 -19.96 4.49
N ALA A 371 31.78 -20.73 4.03
CA ALA A 371 30.50 -20.88 4.72
C ALA A 371 30.63 -21.67 6.03
N TYR A 372 31.43 -22.76 6.08
CA TYR A 372 31.71 -23.46 7.33
C TYR A 372 32.45 -22.57 8.33
N GLU A 373 33.44 -21.78 7.90
CA GLU A 373 34.16 -20.86 8.76
C GLU A 373 33.22 -19.81 9.36
N LYS A 374 32.30 -19.26 8.57
CA LYS A 374 31.26 -18.34 9.08
C LYS A 374 30.38 -19.00 10.13
N TYR A 375 29.96 -20.24 9.91
CA TYR A 375 29.18 -20.95 10.91
C TYR A 375 29.96 -21.16 12.21
N LEU A 376 31.24 -21.56 12.14
CA LEU A 376 32.10 -21.77 13.30
C LEU A 376 32.30 -20.49 14.13
N GLN A 377 32.28 -19.31 13.49
CA GLN A 377 32.36 -18.00 14.19
C GLN A 377 31.12 -17.70 15.03
N VAL A 378 29.94 -18.14 14.60
CA VAL A 378 28.66 -17.81 15.23
C VAL A 378 28.04 -18.95 16.05
N ALA A 379 28.44 -20.19 15.79
CA ALA A 379 27.96 -21.34 16.55
C ALA A 379 28.48 -21.29 17.99
N THR A 380 27.58 -21.48 18.94
CA THR A 380 27.91 -21.48 20.37
C THR A 380 27.94 -22.89 20.97
N ASP A 381 27.19 -23.81 20.37
CA ASP A 381 27.12 -25.21 20.82
C ASP A 381 28.39 -26.00 20.44
N PRO A 382 29.14 -26.59 21.40
CA PRO A 382 30.34 -27.36 21.13
C PRO A 382 30.09 -28.58 20.21
N ALA A 383 28.93 -29.21 20.33
CA ALA A 383 28.61 -30.37 19.50
C ALA A 383 28.38 -29.97 18.03
N ALA A 384 27.70 -28.83 17.81
CA ALA A 384 27.52 -28.22 16.49
C ALA A 384 28.87 -27.83 15.87
N LYS A 385 29.76 -27.20 16.66
CA LYS A 385 31.13 -26.87 16.21
C LYS A 385 31.90 -28.11 15.78
N ALA A 386 31.91 -29.15 16.61
CA ALA A 386 32.62 -30.40 16.30
C ALA A 386 32.07 -31.08 15.04
N LYS A 387 30.74 -31.13 14.87
CA LYS A 387 30.09 -31.61 13.65
C LYS A 387 30.49 -30.81 12.41
N THR A 388 30.59 -29.46 12.56
CA THR A 388 30.98 -28.57 11.46
C THR A 388 32.45 -28.75 11.09
N LEU A 389 33.34 -28.89 12.07
CA LEU A 389 34.75 -29.19 11.83
C LEU A 389 34.90 -30.53 11.10
N LEU A 390 34.16 -31.56 11.48
CA LEU A 390 34.17 -32.87 10.75
C LEU A 390 33.74 -32.67 9.29
N ALA A 391 32.68 -31.93 9.02
CA ALA A 391 32.22 -31.66 7.66
C ALA A 391 33.24 -30.85 6.86
N LEU A 392 33.85 -29.81 7.48
CA LEU A 392 34.93 -29.02 6.88
C LEU A 392 36.17 -29.90 6.58
N GLY A 393 36.57 -30.78 7.51
CA GLY A 393 37.68 -31.71 7.32
C GLY A 393 37.43 -32.65 6.14
N ALA A 394 36.23 -33.22 6.03
CA ALA A 394 35.83 -34.06 4.89
C ALA A 394 35.85 -33.24 3.56
N THR A 395 35.43 -31.97 3.61
CA THR A 395 35.48 -31.05 2.45
C THR A 395 36.95 -30.79 2.03
N LYS A 396 37.85 -30.62 3.00
CA LYS A 396 39.31 -30.47 2.73
C LYS A 396 39.90 -31.72 2.07
N ILE A 397 39.49 -32.90 2.51
CA ILE A 397 39.90 -34.18 1.84
C ILE A 397 39.39 -34.18 0.39
N ALA A 398 38.10 -33.87 0.16
CA ALA A 398 37.50 -33.83 -1.17
C ALA A 398 38.13 -32.77 -2.09
N ALA A 399 38.68 -31.70 -1.49
CA ALA A 399 39.44 -30.67 -2.17
C ALA A 399 40.94 -30.97 -2.35
N HIS A 400 41.38 -32.20 -2.03
CA HIS A 400 42.79 -32.61 -2.07
C HIS A 400 43.74 -31.74 -1.20
N LYS A 401 43.26 -31.31 -0.01
CA LYS A 401 44.02 -30.55 0.98
C LYS A 401 44.24 -31.34 2.27
N PRO A 402 45.03 -32.43 2.25
CA PRO A 402 45.17 -33.33 3.40
C PRO A 402 45.82 -32.68 4.62
N ASP A 403 46.70 -31.68 4.43
CA ASP A 403 47.37 -31.02 5.54
C ASP A 403 46.40 -30.14 6.34
N ASP A 404 45.47 -29.50 5.64
CA ASP A 404 44.39 -28.74 6.30
C ASP A 404 43.41 -29.64 7.03
N ALA A 405 43.05 -30.79 6.42
CA ALA A 405 42.21 -31.78 7.06
C ALA A 405 42.87 -32.42 8.31
N GLN A 406 44.18 -32.59 8.31
CA GLN A 406 44.94 -33.07 9.45
C GLN A 406 44.83 -32.07 10.64
N ARG A 407 45.04 -30.80 10.38
CA ARG A 407 44.94 -29.74 11.42
C ARG A 407 43.51 -29.73 12.02
N ILE A 408 42.51 -29.86 11.21
CA ILE A 408 41.09 -29.93 11.66
C ILE A 408 40.86 -31.19 12.52
N ALA A 409 41.36 -32.36 12.12
CA ALA A 409 41.24 -33.56 12.93
C ALA A 409 41.94 -33.44 14.31
N GLU A 410 43.10 -32.81 14.35
CA GLU A 410 43.82 -32.51 15.59
C GLU A 410 43.04 -31.50 16.46
N GLU A 411 42.48 -30.43 15.86
CA GLU A 411 41.66 -29.46 16.57
C GLU A 411 40.46 -30.14 17.23
N ILE A 412 39.71 -31.01 16.48
CA ILE A 412 38.61 -31.75 17.07
C ILE A 412 39.04 -32.59 18.24
N MET A 413 40.19 -33.30 18.13
CA MET A 413 40.72 -34.13 19.22
C MET A 413 41.13 -33.30 20.45
N THR A 414 41.60 -32.07 20.29
CA THR A 414 41.93 -31.17 21.43
C THR A 414 40.67 -30.75 22.19
N LEU A 415 39.50 -30.74 21.57
CA LEU A 415 38.23 -30.49 22.23
C LEU A 415 37.79 -31.65 23.14
N GLN A 416 38.54 -32.75 23.15
CA GLN A 416 38.24 -33.98 23.90
C GLN A 416 36.79 -34.50 23.73
N PRO A 417 36.29 -34.60 22.53
CA PRO A 417 34.93 -35.09 22.31
C PRO A 417 34.83 -36.57 22.72
N GLU A 418 33.71 -36.92 23.33
CA GLU A 418 33.42 -38.29 23.69
C GLU A 418 32.67 -39.05 22.57
N GLY A 419 32.69 -40.34 22.61
CA GLY A 419 31.84 -41.20 21.80
C GLY A 419 32.06 -41.01 20.29
N ARG A 420 30.95 -40.79 19.57
CA ARG A 420 30.89 -40.82 18.10
C ARG A 420 31.73 -39.73 17.43
N VAL A 421 31.79 -38.52 18.01
CA VAL A 421 32.54 -37.40 17.42
C VAL A 421 34.04 -37.72 17.42
N ASN A 422 34.55 -38.33 18.49
CA ASN A 422 35.95 -38.76 18.57
C ASN A 422 36.27 -39.84 17.54
N ALA A 423 35.36 -40.81 17.38
CA ALA A 423 35.51 -41.85 16.37
C ALA A 423 35.53 -41.27 14.94
N GLU A 424 34.67 -40.33 14.62
CA GLU A 424 34.65 -39.67 13.31
C GLU A 424 35.93 -38.82 13.08
N ALA A 425 36.46 -38.13 14.11
CA ALA A 425 37.73 -37.40 13.99
C ALA A 425 38.92 -38.33 13.70
N ARG A 426 38.93 -39.52 14.31
CA ARG A 426 39.94 -40.55 14.02
C ARG A 426 39.78 -41.15 12.62
N LEU A 427 38.53 -41.32 12.15
CA LEU A 427 38.27 -41.68 10.75
C LEU A 427 38.79 -40.63 9.79
N LEU A 428 38.57 -39.33 10.08
CA LEU A 428 39.13 -38.24 9.29
C LEU A 428 40.66 -38.28 9.25
N ALA A 429 41.33 -38.54 10.38
CA ALA A 429 42.78 -38.68 10.40
C ALA A 429 43.24 -39.86 9.54
N GLY A 430 42.48 -40.98 9.51
CA GLY A 430 42.72 -42.10 8.61
C GLY A 430 42.52 -41.72 7.13
N ASP A 431 41.49 -40.93 6.82
CA ASP A 431 41.24 -40.37 5.47
C ASP A 431 42.39 -39.46 4.99
N VAL A 432 42.98 -38.68 5.89
CA VAL A 432 44.21 -37.89 5.61
C VAL A 432 45.36 -38.79 5.15
N GLN A 433 45.61 -39.90 5.87
CA GLN A 433 46.68 -40.81 5.48
C GLN A 433 46.38 -41.50 4.14
N LEU A 434 45.12 -41.84 3.91
CA LEU A 434 44.67 -42.42 2.63
C LEU A 434 44.90 -41.45 1.46
N GLU A 435 44.58 -40.18 1.63
CA GLU A 435 44.77 -39.13 0.62
C GLU A 435 46.25 -38.84 0.35
N ARG A 436 47.08 -38.91 1.37
CA ARG A 436 48.56 -38.87 1.25
C ARG A 436 49.17 -40.12 0.63
N GLN A 437 48.37 -41.13 0.31
CA GLN A 437 48.82 -42.43 -0.18
C GLN A 437 49.65 -43.26 0.82
N HIS A 438 49.59 -42.89 2.10
CA HIS A 438 50.19 -43.68 3.19
C HIS A 438 49.23 -44.82 3.58
N PHE A 439 49.08 -45.79 2.67
CA PHE A 439 48.00 -46.78 2.74
C PHE A 439 48.09 -47.71 3.94
N ASP A 440 49.31 -48.11 4.38
CA ASP A 440 49.46 -48.92 5.56
C ASP A 440 49.06 -48.21 6.83
N GLU A 441 49.48 -46.95 6.96
CA GLU A 441 49.15 -46.10 8.09
C GLU A 441 47.64 -45.83 8.13
N ALA A 442 47.02 -45.57 6.99
CA ALA A 442 45.57 -45.43 6.86
C ALA A 442 44.81 -46.67 7.34
N GLY A 443 45.26 -47.86 6.88
CA GLY A 443 44.70 -49.16 7.31
C GLY A 443 44.75 -49.32 8.81
N LYS A 444 45.92 -49.06 9.44
CA LYS A 444 46.10 -49.11 10.91
C LYS A 444 45.22 -48.10 11.65
N ALA A 445 45.08 -46.87 11.12
CA ALA A 445 44.24 -45.87 11.72
C ALA A 445 42.76 -46.26 11.72
N PHE A 446 42.26 -46.77 10.61
CA PHE A 446 40.87 -47.24 10.50
C PHE A 446 40.64 -48.52 11.38
N MET A 447 41.57 -49.43 11.44
CA MET A 447 41.48 -50.58 12.36
C MET A 447 41.45 -50.14 13.81
N GLY A 448 42.23 -49.13 14.19
CA GLY A 448 42.17 -48.53 15.51
C GLY A 448 40.78 -48.03 15.88
N VAL A 449 40.08 -47.39 14.96
CA VAL A 449 38.68 -46.99 15.17
C VAL A 449 37.78 -48.24 15.34
N ALA A 450 37.89 -49.21 14.47
CA ALA A 450 37.08 -50.44 14.53
C ALA A 450 37.26 -51.25 15.81
N LEU A 451 38.43 -51.15 16.44
CA LEU A 451 38.76 -51.84 17.70
C LEU A 451 38.32 -51.06 18.95
N LEU A 452 38.36 -49.72 18.88
CA LEU A 452 38.09 -48.82 20.04
C LEU A 452 36.60 -48.51 20.21
N TYR A 453 35.83 -48.62 19.12
CA TYR A 453 34.41 -48.20 19.12
C TYR A 453 33.53 -49.38 18.66
N ASP A 454 32.49 -49.67 19.44
CA ASP A 454 31.46 -50.66 19.07
C ASP A 454 30.17 -49.88 18.65
N ASP A 455 30.27 -49.10 17.58
CA ASP A 455 29.18 -48.31 17.04
C ASP A 455 28.74 -48.88 15.70
N PRO A 456 27.46 -49.28 15.56
CA PRO A 456 26.95 -49.97 14.34
C PRO A 456 26.98 -49.07 13.09
N ALA A 457 27.14 -47.76 13.22
CA ALA A 457 27.27 -46.87 12.08
C ALA A 457 28.73 -46.51 11.74
N ILE A 458 29.66 -46.65 12.70
CA ILE A 458 31.06 -46.23 12.54
C ILE A 458 31.95 -47.47 12.27
N THR A 459 31.79 -48.52 13.08
CA THR A 459 32.66 -49.68 13.02
C THR A 459 32.68 -50.36 11.64
N PRO A 460 31.52 -50.57 10.98
CA PRO A 460 31.55 -51.19 9.63
C PRO A 460 32.17 -50.25 8.58
N ARG A 461 32.01 -48.92 8.69
CA ARG A 461 32.70 -47.95 7.83
C ARG A 461 34.21 -47.98 8.03
N ALA A 462 34.64 -48.09 9.28
CA ALA A 462 36.05 -48.16 9.61
C ALA A 462 36.69 -49.46 9.04
N LEU A 463 36.02 -50.60 9.20
CA LEU A 463 36.47 -51.90 8.62
C LEU A 463 36.52 -51.83 7.09
N GLN A 464 35.50 -51.28 6.44
CA GLN A 464 35.48 -51.11 4.98
C GLN A 464 36.67 -50.27 4.49
N LYS A 465 36.90 -49.11 5.13
CA LYS A 465 38.02 -48.21 4.79
C LYS A 465 39.38 -48.89 5.08
N ALA A 466 39.52 -49.66 6.17
CA ALA A 466 40.73 -50.39 6.48
C ALA A 466 41.03 -51.45 5.43
N ALA A 467 40.02 -52.24 5.01
CA ALA A 467 40.18 -53.24 3.95
C ALA A 467 40.65 -52.61 2.63
N LEU A 468 40.01 -51.49 2.22
CA LEU A 468 40.40 -50.72 1.04
C LEU A 468 41.85 -50.20 1.15
N ALA A 469 42.22 -49.64 2.29
CA ALA A 469 43.56 -49.14 2.51
C ALA A 469 44.62 -50.23 2.43
N TYR A 470 44.42 -51.39 3.09
CA TYR A 470 45.31 -52.50 3.01
C TYR A 470 45.40 -53.12 1.60
N GLN A 471 44.30 -53.19 0.86
CA GLN A 471 44.31 -53.57 -0.53
C GLN A 471 45.22 -52.69 -1.38
N LYS A 472 45.09 -51.35 -1.21
CA LYS A 472 45.95 -50.36 -1.88
C LYS A 472 47.41 -50.45 -1.43
N ALA A 473 47.67 -50.82 -0.19
CA ALA A 473 49.00 -51.09 0.32
C ALA A 473 49.64 -52.37 -0.19
N GLY A 474 48.92 -53.23 -0.96
CA GLY A 474 49.37 -54.51 -1.42
C GLY A 474 49.34 -55.64 -0.32
N LYS A 475 48.72 -55.32 0.85
CA LYS A 475 48.55 -56.23 1.98
C LYS A 475 47.26 -57.06 1.84
N ILE A 476 47.26 -58.00 0.87
CA ILE A 476 46.06 -58.72 0.48
C ILE A 476 45.48 -59.57 1.60
N GLU A 477 46.36 -60.24 2.38
CA GLU A 477 45.92 -61.11 3.49
C GLU A 477 45.25 -60.35 4.60
N GLU A 478 45.75 -59.14 4.92
CA GLU A 478 45.14 -58.22 5.89
C GLU A 478 43.81 -57.71 5.36
N ALA A 479 43.73 -57.27 4.08
CA ALA A 479 42.53 -56.85 3.44
C ALA A 479 41.41 -57.89 3.46
N ASP A 480 41.74 -59.14 3.14
CA ASP A 480 40.83 -60.32 3.16
C ASP A 480 40.31 -60.58 4.56
N ARG A 481 41.20 -60.52 5.57
CA ARG A 481 40.83 -60.73 6.97
C ARG A 481 39.86 -59.70 7.47
N VAL A 482 40.10 -58.42 7.17
CA VAL A 482 39.22 -57.28 7.56
C VAL A 482 37.92 -57.42 6.81
N THR A 483 37.93 -57.74 5.54
CA THR A 483 36.69 -57.91 4.74
C THR A 483 35.84 -59.03 5.30
N LYS A 484 36.47 -60.16 5.70
CA LYS A 484 35.78 -61.29 6.36
C LYS A 484 35.18 -60.85 7.69
N GLN A 485 35.95 -60.11 8.54
CA GLN A 485 35.47 -59.54 9.80
C GLN A 485 34.25 -58.63 9.59
N LEU A 486 34.24 -57.77 8.56
CA LEU A 486 33.12 -56.89 8.20
C LEU A 486 31.88 -57.75 7.86
N ARG A 487 31.98 -58.73 7.01
CA ARG A 487 30.87 -59.61 6.61
C ARG A 487 30.33 -60.46 7.77
N ASP A 488 31.20 -61.00 8.58
CA ASP A 488 30.80 -61.85 9.72
C ASP A 488 30.09 -61.04 10.82
N LYS A 489 30.55 -59.84 11.10
CA LYS A 489 30.04 -59.02 12.19
C LYS A 489 28.89 -58.06 11.75
N TYR A 490 28.88 -57.66 10.48
CA TYR A 490 27.90 -56.70 9.91
C TYR A 490 27.39 -57.16 8.54
N PRO A 491 26.64 -58.31 8.48
CA PRO A 491 26.22 -58.91 7.22
C PRO A 491 25.31 -58.01 6.38
N ASP A 492 24.52 -57.16 7.03
CA ASP A 492 23.57 -56.27 6.39
C ASP A 492 24.19 -54.90 5.96
N TYR A 493 25.47 -54.71 6.17
CA TYR A 493 26.15 -53.46 5.80
C TYR A 493 26.40 -53.43 4.28
N ALA A 494 25.59 -52.64 3.59
CA ALA A 494 25.62 -52.51 2.12
C ALA A 494 26.77 -51.62 1.57
N GLY A 495 27.59 -51.03 2.46
CA GLY A 495 28.58 -50.04 2.05
C GLY A 495 27.94 -48.72 1.62
N GLY A 496 28.30 -47.57 2.22
CA GLY A 496 27.83 -46.22 1.83
C GLY A 496 28.71 -45.63 0.75
#